data_55a9fa6118864df917ff58cdcf2ae01e
#
_entry.id   55a9fa6118864df917ff58cdcf2ae01e
#
_cell.length_a   1.000
_cell.length_b   1.000
_cell.length_c   1.000
_cell.angle_alpha   90.00
_cell.angle_beta   90.00
_cell.angle_gamma   90.00
#
_symmetry.space_group_name_H-M   'P 1'
#
loop_
_entity.id
_entity.type
_entity.pdbx_description
1 polymer ?
#
loop_
_entity_poly.entity_id
_entity_poly.type
_entity_poly.pdbx_seq_one_letter_code
_entity_poly.pdbx_strand_id
1 'polypeptide(L)'
;MKNVIESCKQSNSKLVFFDNVYSYGRVNGWMTEESPTKPDSEKGKVRAELNKMIMNEIEQRNLKAIIAKAADFYGPETPLSFVNIMVFENFKKGKKAQWFIDINKKHSFTYTPDAGKGTAILGNTESAYNQVWHLPTHKDQFNGQEWIN
;
A
#
# COMPACT_ATOMS: atom_id res chain seq x y z
N MET A 1 2.56 12.42 11.90
CA MET A 1 2.46 13.05 10.56
C MET A 1 2.66 14.56 10.62
N LYS A 2 1.95 15.33 11.45
CA LYS A 2 2.13 16.80 11.55
C LYS A 2 3.59 17.23 11.65
N ASN A 3 4.37 16.65 12.56
CA ASN A 3 5.79 16.98 12.72
C ASN A 3 6.63 16.67 11.47
N VAL A 4 6.32 15.56 10.76
CA VAL A 4 7.01 15.22 9.51
C VAL A 4 6.72 16.24 8.42
N ILE A 5 5.45 16.61 8.23
CA ILE A 5 5.04 17.65 7.28
C ILE A 5 5.77 18.97 7.60
N GLU A 6 5.72 19.40 8.85
CA GLU A 6 6.35 20.66 9.28
C GLU A 6 7.87 20.66 9.07
N SER A 7 8.54 19.54 9.41
CA SER A 7 9.97 19.40 9.15
C SER A 7 10.29 19.45 7.65
N CYS A 8 9.49 18.81 6.79
CA CYS A 8 9.69 18.87 5.35
C CYS A 8 9.52 20.30 4.83
N LYS A 9 8.50 21.03 5.33
CA LYS A 9 8.27 22.43 4.95
C LYS A 9 9.46 23.33 5.36
N GLN A 10 9.91 23.21 6.59
CA GLN A 10 11.04 24.01 7.13
C GLN A 10 12.35 23.75 6.38
N SER A 11 12.61 22.49 6.00
CA SER A 11 13.83 22.10 5.28
C SER A 11 13.69 22.14 3.75
N ASN A 12 12.53 22.54 3.23
CA ASN A 12 12.20 22.47 1.80
C ASN A 12 12.46 21.08 1.19
N SER A 13 12.18 20.04 1.97
CA SER A 13 12.39 18.66 1.57
C SER A 13 11.13 18.07 0.95
N LYS A 14 11.30 17.19 -0.03
CA LYS A 14 10.22 16.42 -0.62
C LYS A 14 9.83 15.25 0.30
N LEU A 15 8.55 14.89 0.30
CA LEU A 15 8.03 13.77 1.09
C LEU A 15 7.56 12.63 0.18
N VAL A 16 8.04 11.42 0.41
CA VAL A 16 7.42 10.20 -0.11
C VAL A 16 6.79 9.46 1.06
N PHE A 17 5.46 9.49 1.12
CA PHE A 17 4.69 8.80 2.15
C PHE A 17 4.31 7.41 1.66
N PHE A 18 4.95 6.39 2.22
CA PHE A 18 4.64 5.00 1.95
C PHE A 18 3.40 4.59 2.77
N ASP A 19 2.32 4.24 2.09
CA ASP A 19 1.00 3.97 2.67
C ASP A 19 0.44 2.63 2.19
N ASN A 20 -0.77 2.34 2.58
CA ASN A 20 -1.55 1.18 2.15
C ASN A 20 -2.91 1.60 1.56
N VAL A 21 -3.66 0.63 1.07
CA VAL A 21 -4.96 0.87 0.41
C VAL A 21 -6.16 0.92 1.38
N TYR A 22 -5.96 0.81 2.69
CA TYR A 22 -7.07 0.69 3.66
C TYR A 22 -7.96 1.93 3.75
N SER A 23 -7.47 3.10 3.32
CA SER A 23 -8.27 4.33 3.25
C SER A 23 -9.42 4.26 2.24
N TYR A 24 -9.37 3.37 1.26
CA TYR A 24 -10.46 3.20 0.30
C TYR A 24 -11.66 2.43 0.87
N GLY A 25 -11.43 1.53 1.84
CA GLY A 25 -12.46 0.62 2.34
C GLY A 25 -12.87 -0.40 1.29
N ARG A 26 -14.14 -0.77 1.26
CA ARG A 26 -14.66 -1.73 0.29
C ARG A 26 -14.96 -1.05 -1.04
N VAL A 27 -14.29 -1.51 -2.09
CA VAL A 27 -14.47 -1.04 -3.46
C VAL A 27 -15.14 -2.13 -4.30
N ASN A 28 -16.13 -1.77 -5.11
CA ASN A 28 -16.68 -2.67 -6.11
C ASN A 28 -15.79 -2.65 -7.36
N GLY A 29 -15.11 -3.77 -7.64
CA GLY A 29 -14.17 -3.88 -8.75
C GLY A 29 -12.72 -3.54 -8.33
N TRP A 30 -12.00 -2.88 -9.23
CA TRP A 30 -10.60 -2.54 -9.04
C TRP A 30 -10.42 -1.32 -8.14
N MET A 31 -9.45 -1.38 -7.23
CA MET A 31 -8.96 -0.18 -6.56
C MET A 31 -7.98 0.53 -7.49
N THR A 32 -8.23 1.79 -7.74
CA THR A 32 -7.36 2.70 -8.49
C THR A 32 -7.02 3.91 -7.64
N GLU A 33 -6.08 4.73 -8.07
CA GLU A 33 -5.72 5.98 -7.40
C GLU A 33 -6.89 6.95 -7.29
N GLU A 34 -7.87 6.83 -8.21
CA GLU A 34 -9.10 7.63 -8.25
C GLU A 34 -10.22 7.06 -7.39
N SER A 35 -10.03 5.88 -6.79
CA SER A 35 -11.04 5.26 -5.93
C SER A 35 -11.39 6.17 -4.76
N PRO A 36 -12.69 6.31 -4.44
CA PRO A 36 -13.11 7.21 -3.36
C PRO A 36 -12.62 6.73 -2.00
N THR A 37 -12.16 7.66 -1.18
CA THR A 37 -11.78 7.41 0.21
C THR A 37 -13.04 7.17 1.06
N LYS A 38 -13.32 5.90 1.39
CA LYS A 38 -14.48 5.46 2.19
C LYS A 38 -14.08 4.36 3.17
N PRO A 39 -13.24 4.67 4.17
CA PRO A 39 -12.72 3.67 5.09
C PRO A 39 -13.83 3.04 5.92
N ASP A 40 -13.81 1.71 6.06
CA ASP A 40 -14.75 0.91 6.83
C ASP A 40 -14.13 0.33 8.13
N SER A 41 -12.86 0.64 8.40
CA SER A 41 -12.13 0.21 9.59
C SER A 41 -11.44 1.38 10.29
N GLU A 42 -11.16 1.25 11.59
CA GLU A 42 -10.42 2.28 12.34
C GLU A 42 -9.03 2.54 11.74
N LYS A 43 -8.32 1.49 11.32
CA LYS A 43 -7.05 1.64 10.61
C LYS A 43 -7.21 2.43 9.32
N GLY A 44 -8.25 2.13 8.55
CA GLY A 44 -8.57 2.85 7.31
C GLY A 44 -8.88 4.33 7.56
N LYS A 45 -9.64 4.66 8.61
CA LYS A 45 -9.93 6.05 9.00
C LYS A 45 -8.67 6.83 9.31
N VAL A 46 -7.77 6.26 10.11
CA VAL A 46 -6.47 6.88 10.41
C VAL A 46 -5.67 7.12 9.13
N ARG A 47 -5.62 6.14 8.20
CA ARG A 47 -4.94 6.30 6.91
C ARG A 47 -5.57 7.40 6.06
N ALA A 48 -6.90 7.47 6.02
CA ALA A 48 -7.62 8.52 5.30
C ALA A 48 -7.28 9.92 5.84
N GLU A 49 -7.22 10.07 7.16
CA GLU A 49 -6.81 11.33 7.79
C GLU A 49 -5.38 11.72 7.45
N LEU A 50 -4.44 10.78 7.48
CA LEU A 50 -3.04 11.04 7.11
C LEU A 50 -2.92 11.47 5.64
N ASN A 51 -3.63 10.79 4.75
CA ASN A 51 -3.67 11.14 3.32
C ASN A 51 -4.24 12.55 3.14
N LYS A 52 -5.36 12.86 3.80
CA LYS A 52 -5.99 14.19 3.75
C LYS A 52 -5.05 15.30 4.22
N MET A 53 -4.30 15.07 5.31
CA MET A 53 -3.33 16.06 5.80
C MET A 53 -2.26 16.36 4.74
N ILE A 54 -1.72 15.34 4.09
CA ILE A 54 -0.69 15.50 3.05
C ILE A 54 -1.27 16.20 1.82
N MET A 55 -2.44 15.74 1.35
CA MET A 55 -3.10 16.33 0.17
C MET A 55 -3.45 17.80 0.37
N ASN A 56 -3.95 18.20 1.54
CA ASN A 56 -4.22 19.60 1.84
C ASN A 56 -2.95 20.47 1.73
N GLU A 57 -1.81 20.01 2.18
CA GLU A 57 -0.55 20.76 2.06
C GLU A 57 -0.05 20.82 0.61
N ILE A 58 -0.29 19.78 -0.18
CA ILE A 58 -0.01 19.76 -1.61
C ILE A 58 -0.88 20.80 -2.32
N GLU A 59 -2.19 20.81 -2.07
CA GLU A 59 -3.15 21.76 -2.68
C GLU A 59 -2.82 23.22 -2.36
N GLN A 60 -2.37 23.47 -1.13
CA GLN A 60 -1.90 24.79 -0.70
C GLN A 60 -0.50 25.14 -1.21
N ARG A 61 0.16 24.23 -1.94
CA ARG A 61 1.53 24.38 -2.46
C ARG A 61 2.60 24.56 -1.36
N ASN A 62 2.31 24.09 -0.16
CA ASN A 62 3.22 24.17 0.99
C ASN A 62 4.18 22.97 1.06
N LEU A 63 3.83 21.86 0.41
CA LEU A 63 4.58 20.61 0.44
C LEU A 63 4.60 19.97 -0.94
N LYS A 64 5.75 19.45 -1.34
CA LYS A 64 5.91 18.59 -2.49
C LYS A 64 5.97 17.14 -2.04
N ALA A 65 4.93 16.37 -2.29
CA ALA A 65 4.81 15.02 -1.75
C ALA A 65 4.24 14.00 -2.73
N ILE A 66 4.52 12.72 -2.45
CA ILE A 66 3.93 11.55 -3.10
C ILE A 66 3.28 10.70 -2.01
N ILE A 67 2.09 10.16 -2.27
CA ILE A 67 1.49 9.10 -1.47
C ILE A 67 1.59 7.81 -2.29
N ALA A 68 2.50 6.91 -1.88
CA ALA A 68 2.72 5.61 -2.53
C ALA A 68 1.98 4.52 -1.76
N LYS A 69 0.91 3.97 -2.34
CA LYS A 69 0.04 2.97 -1.69
C LYS A 69 0.37 1.57 -2.15
N ALA A 70 0.53 0.66 -1.19
CA ALA A 70 0.75 -0.76 -1.42
C ALA A 70 -0.48 -1.57 -1.00
N ALA A 71 -0.70 -2.71 -1.66
CA ALA A 71 -1.55 -3.80 -1.17
C ALA A 71 -0.85 -4.54 0.00
N ASP A 72 -1.42 -5.63 0.49
CA ASP A 72 -0.76 -6.47 1.48
C ASP A 72 0.55 -7.05 0.94
N PHE A 73 1.53 -7.24 1.80
CA PHE A 73 2.86 -7.63 1.37
C PHE A 73 3.10 -9.13 1.38
N TYR A 74 3.99 -9.56 0.49
CA TYR A 74 4.65 -10.86 0.54
C TYR A 74 6.11 -10.72 0.06
N GLY A 75 6.92 -11.74 0.33
CA GLY A 75 8.31 -11.77 -0.14
C GLY A 75 9.31 -11.87 1.01
N PRO A 76 10.60 -11.61 0.74
CA PRO A 76 11.64 -11.71 1.74
C PRO A 76 11.45 -10.62 2.82
N GLU A 77 11.92 -10.94 4.03
CA GLU A 77 11.96 -10.02 5.18
C GLU A 77 10.61 -9.42 5.59
N THR A 78 9.50 -10.15 5.32
CA THR A 78 8.15 -9.77 5.75
C THR A 78 7.60 -10.75 6.81
N PRO A 79 8.11 -10.74 8.03
CA PRO A 79 7.73 -11.70 9.06
C PRO A 79 6.25 -11.60 9.47
N LEU A 80 5.60 -10.47 9.22
CA LEU A 80 4.18 -10.26 9.54
C LEU A 80 3.25 -10.45 8.33
N SER A 81 3.77 -10.87 7.17
CA SER A 81 2.94 -11.19 6.01
C SER A 81 2.12 -12.46 6.27
N PHE A 82 0.80 -12.35 6.12
CA PHE A 82 -0.03 -13.54 6.34
C PHE A 82 0.23 -14.64 5.29
N VAL A 83 0.51 -14.27 4.04
CA VAL A 83 0.87 -15.24 2.99
C VAL A 83 2.17 -15.96 3.34
N ASN A 84 3.17 -15.22 3.82
CA ASN A 84 4.41 -15.85 4.27
C ASN A 84 4.15 -16.82 5.43
N ILE A 85 3.39 -16.39 6.45
CA ILE A 85 3.15 -17.18 7.66
C ILE A 85 2.23 -18.38 7.37
N MET A 86 1.10 -18.14 6.69
CA MET A 86 0.04 -19.13 6.58
C MET A 86 0.18 -20.04 5.35
N VAL A 87 0.90 -19.60 4.33
CA VAL A 87 1.11 -20.39 3.11
C VAL A 87 2.55 -20.88 3.07
N PHE A 88 3.52 -20.01 2.86
CA PHE A 88 4.89 -20.42 2.56
C PHE A 88 5.58 -21.10 3.76
N GLU A 89 5.44 -20.59 4.98
CA GLU A 89 6.03 -21.22 6.16
C GLU A 89 5.36 -22.56 6.50
N ASN A 90 4.07 -22.72 6.22
CA ASN A 90 3.43 -24.02 6.36
C ASN A 90 3.94 -25.02 5.33
N PHE A 91 4.11 -24.62 4.08
CA PHE A 91 4.71 -25.49 3.06
C PHE A 91 6.13 -25.91 3.41
N LYS A 92 6.98 -24.98 3.85
CA LYS A 92 8.34 -25.33 4.34
C LYS A 92 8.35 -26.38 5.46
N LYS A 93 7.30 -26.40 6.29
CA LYS A 93 7.15 -27.37 7.40
C LYS A 93 6.38 -28.64 6.99
N GLY A 94 6.11 -28.86 5.70
CA GLY A 94 5.31 -29.98 5.19
C GLY A 94 3.84 -29.95 5.64
N LYS A 95 3.33 -28.79 6.05
CA LYS A 95 1.95 -28.59 6.49
C LYS A 95 1.08 -28.04 5.37
N LYS A 96 -0.23 -28.24 5.50
CA LYS A 96 -1.20 -27.61 4.59
C LYS A 96 -1.20 -26.08 4.78
N ALA A 97 -1.28 -25.36 3.68
CA ALA A 97 -1.52 -23.92 3.71
C ALA A 97 -2.83 -23.59 4.43
N GLN A 98 -2.86 -22.44 5.06
CA GLN A 98 -4.05 -21.87 5.68
C GLN A 98 -4.40 -20.55 5.00
N TRP A 99 -5.68 -20.24 4.94
CA TRP A 99 -6.19 -19.00 4.38
C TRP A 99 -7.29 -18.45 5.27
N PHE A 100 -7.27 -17.17 5.65
CA PHE A 100 -8.21 -16.63 6.64
C PHE A 100 -9.32 -15.75 6.05
N ILE A 101 -9.22 -15.44 4.76
CA ILE A 101 -10.27 -14.76 3.99
C ILE A 101 -10.96 -15.75 3.06
N ASP A 102 -12.02 -15.32 2.38
CA ASP A 102 -12.69 -16.17 1.39
C ASP A 102 -11.68 -16.58 0.29
N ILE A 103 -11.40 -17.89 0.23
CA ILE A 103 -10.41 -18.46 -0.67
C ILE A 103 -10.73 -18.24 -2.15
N ASN A 104 -12.01 -17.98 -2.47
CA ASN A 104 -12.47 -17.75 -3.84
C ASN A 104 -12.38 -16.26 -4.25
N LYS A 105 -12.09 -15.36 -3.30
CA LYS A 105 -11.95 -13.94 -3.59
C LYS A 105 -10.54 -13.61 -4.03
N LYS A 106 -10.45 -12.78 -5.05
CA LYS A 106 -9.17 -12.21 -5.49
C LYS A 106 -8.61 -11.29 -4.42
N HIS A 107 -7.32 -11.38 -4.19
CA HIS A 107 -6.61 -10.56 -3.23
C HIS A 107 -5.25 -10.14 -3.80
N SER A 108 -5.04 -8.86 -3.88
CA SER A 108 -3.78 -8.31 -4.40
C SER A 108 -2.71 -8.32 -3.31
N PHE A 109 -1.50 -8.70 -3.70
CA PHE A 109 -0.32 -8.60 -2.87
C PHE A 109 0.78 -7.85 -3.61
N THR A 110 1.52 -7.06 -2.85
CA THR A 110 2.70 -6.33 -3.33
C THR A 110 3.95 -7.09 -2.91
N TYR A 111 4.81 -7.45 -3.87
CA TYR A 111 6.11 -8.04 -3.60
C TYR A 111 7.05 -6.98 -3.01
N THR A 112 7.65 -7.24 -1.85
CA THR A 112 8.41 -6.22 -1.11
C THR A 112 9.58 -5.60 -1.88
N PRO A 113 10.40 -6.36 -2.64
CA PRO A 113 11.43 -5.76 -3.48
C PRO A 113 10.88 -4.82 -4.56
N ASP A 114 9.73 -5.14 -5.15
CA ASP A 114 9.09 -4.29 -6.15
C ASP A 114 8.50 -3.03 -5.51
N ALA A 115 7.97 -3.14 -4.29
CA ALA A 115 7.53 -1.98 -3.52
C ALA A 115 8.69 -1.01 -3.26
N GLY A 116 9.83 -1.52 -2.82
CA GLY A 116 11.03 -0.71 -2.60
C GLY A 116 11.52 -0.03 -3.87
N LYS A 117 11.63 -0.80 -4.97
CA LYS A 117 12.04 -0.29 -6.28
C LYS A 117 11.05 0.76 -6.83
N GLY A 118 9.75 0.47 -6.76
CA GLY A 118 8.71 1.40 -7.19
C GLY A 118 8.74 2.71 -6.40
N THR A 119 8.89 2.64 -5.10
CA THR A 119 9.01 3.81 -4.22
C THR A 119 10.24 4.65 -4.57
N ALA A 120 11.39 4.01 -4.83
CA ALA A 120 12.61 4.71 -5.25
C ALA A 120 12.44 5.38 -6.61
N ILE A 121 11.81 4.73 -7.58
CA ILE A 121 11.51 5.31 -8.88
C ILE A 121 10.62 6.55 -8.73
N LEU A 122 9.52 6.44 -7.98
CA LEU A 122 8.61 7.57 -7.72
C LEU A 122 9.35 8.74 -7.08
N GLY A 123 10.13 8.49 -6.03
CA GLY A 123 10.88 9.54 -5.33
C GLY A 123 11.91 10.26 -6.19
N ASN A 124 12.45 9.60 -7.22
CA ASN A 124 13.40 10.17 -8.17
C ASN A 124 12.76 10.72 -9.45
N THR A 125 11.43 10.65 -9.57
CA THR A 125 10.69 11.14 -10.74
C THR A 125 9.97 12.43 -10.41
N GLU A 126 10.41 13.55 -10.97
CA GLU A 126 9.88 14.89 -10.66
C GLU A 126 8.39 15.01 -10.98
N SER A 127 7.94 14.44 -12.09
CA SER A 127 6.54 14.46 -12.51
C SER A 127 5.62 13.55 -11.69
N ALA A 128 6.17 12.70 -10.83
CA ALA A 128 5.37 11.84 -9.95
C ALA A 128 4.89 12.54 -8.67
N TYR A 129 5.43 13.71 -8.36
CA TYR A 129 5.06 14.44 -7.16
C TYR A 129 3.65 15.06 -7.23
N ASN A 130 3.09 15.31 -6.05
CA ASN A 130 1.77 15.88 -5.82
C ASN A 130 0.63 14.98 -6.29
N GLN A 131 0.84 13.67 -6.24
CA GLN A 131 -0.09 12.64 -6.68
C GLN A 131 -0.09 11.44 -5.73
N VAL A 132 -1.14 10.64 -5.87
CA VAL A 132 -1.24 9.31 -5.29
C VAL A 132 -0.84 8.30 -6.35
N TRP A 133 -0.09 7.28 -5.96
CA TRP A 133 0.34 6.18 -6.83
C TRP A 133 0.11 4.85 -6.14
N HIS A 134 -0.34 3.86 -6.90
CA HIS A 134 -0.33 2.47 -6.44
C HIS A 134 0.99 1.81 -6.80
N LEU A 135 1.58 1.15 -5.81
CA LEU A 135 2.76 0.32 -6.03
C LEU A 135 2.36 -0.98 -6.73
N PRO A 136 3.26 -1.58 -7.52
CA PRO A 136 2.90 -2.69 -8.39
C PRO A 136 2.44 -3.92 -7.61
N THR A 137 1.43 -4.58 -8.16
CA THR A 137 1.01 -5.94 -7.81
C THR A 137 1.16 -6.84 -9.02
N HIS A 138 0.97 -8.15 -8.86
CA HIS A 138 0.97 -9.05 -10.02
C HIS A 138 -0.16 -8.68 -10.98
N LYS A 139 0.12 -8.71 -12.29
CA LYS A 139 -0.87 -8.37 -13.33
C LYS A 139 -2.10 -9.30 -13.31
N ASP A 140 -1.85 -10.59 -13.06
CA ASP A 140 -2.91 -11.57 -12.88
C ASP A 140 -3.27 -11.61 -11.40
N GLN A 141 -4.53 -11.34 -11.10
CA GLN A 141 -4.98 -11.31 -9.72
C GLN A 141 -5.43 -12.69 -9.31
N PHE A 142 -4.70 -13.26 -8.39
CA PHE A 142 -4.96 -14.58 -7.85
C PHE A 142 -5.96 -14.53 -6.71
N ASN A 143 -6.83 -15.55 -6.65
CA ASN A 143 -7.60 -15.87 -5.45
C ASN A 143 -6.76 -16.74 -4.50
N GLY A 144 -7.28 -17.04 -3.31
CA GLY A 144 -6.54 -17.82 -2.32
C GLY A 144 -6.19 -19.23 -2.81
N GLN A 145 -7.05 -19.86 -3.61
CA GLN A 145 -6.80 -21.19 -4.16
C GLN A 145 -5.62 -21.17 -5.16
N GLU A 146 -5.53 -20.13 -5.98
CA GLU A 146 -4.45 -19.94 -6.95
C GLU A 146 -3.11 -19.59 -6.27
N TRP A 147 -3.15 -18.95 -5.09
CA TRP A 147 -1.96 -18.70 -4.28
C TRP A 147 -1.42 -19.96 -3.59
N ILE A 148 -2.27 -20.98 -3.39
CA ILE A 148 -1.94 -22.22 -2.68
C ILE A 148 -1.49 -23.32 -3.64
N ASN A 149 -1.92 -23.31 -4.90
CA ASN A 149 -1.57 -24.30 -5.93
C ASN A 149 -0.25 -23.96 -6.63
#